data_293e7250483a0ba39f791274aa2be22c
#
_entry.id   293e7250483a0ba39f791274aa2be22c
#
_cell.length_a   1.000
_cell.length_b   1.000
_cell.length_c   1.000
_cell.angle_alpha   90.00
_cell.angle_beta   90.00
_cell.angle_gamma   90.00
#
_symmetry.space_group_name_H-M   'P 1'
#
loop_
_entity.id
_entity.type
_entity.pdbx_description
1 polymer ?
#
loop_
_entity_poly.entity_id
_entity_poly.type
_entity_poly.pdbx_seq_one_letter_code
_entity_poly.pdbx_strand_id
1 'polypeptide(L)'
;MTTWRYIKNDNVTASSGLAADEVLANCSGARTSLPTLRLYTYQPCALVGRFQTIENELNLNYCVENNIPVNRRPTGGGAIIMGQDQLGVALVIPGKSDETYAHVRKRMAQFSQGIISGLATLGIEVEFRRKNDLEVNGKKIAGLGLHKTATNGLLFHASLLVDLDVPFMLNVLKTPFEKISDKEISTVSERTTTVLREIDTNLNINELRTIILNGYRNAFQMDIQEGDFTKSELEEIHQLEKDKYRDSKWIFQTTDVLDATGKDIVKTRGGLLDVRIVLAGKMIKSAYIGGGFF
;
A
#
# COMPACT_ATOMS: atom_id res chain seq x y z
N MET A 1 -1.35 -22.62 -20.62
CA MET A 1 -1.07 -22.05 -19.27
C MET A 1 -1.08 -20.55 -19.40
N THR A 2 -1.67 -19.83 -18.45
CA THR A 2 -1.67 -18.37 -18.50
C THR A 2 -0.29 -17.90 -18.04
N THR A 3 0.45 -17.20 -18.90
CA THR A 3 1.75 -16.62 -18.55
C THR A 3 1.53 -15.29 -17.85
N TRP A 4 2.25 -15.04 -16.76
CA TRP A 4 2.31 -13.76 -16.08
C TRP A 4 3.60 -13.03 -16.46
N ARG A 5 3.54 -11.71 -16.41
CA ARG A 5 4.72 -10.86 -16.62
C ARG A 5 5.30 -10.47 -15.26
N TYR A 6 6.62 -10.51 -15.13
CA TYR A 6 7.36 -9.97 -13.99
C TYR A 6 8.07 -8.68 -14.39
N ILE A 7 7.85 -7.61 -13.64
CA ILE A 7 8.52 -6.33 -13.81
C ILE A 7 9.32 -5.99 -12.56
N LYS A 8 10.61 -5.73 -12.72
CA LYS A 8 11.49 -5.15 -11.72
C LYS A 8 11.56 -3.64 -11.92
N ASN A 9 11.35 -2.85 -10.85
CA ASN A 9 11.32 -1.40 -10.97
C ASN A 9 11.83 -0.75 -9.68
N ASP A 10 13.05 -0.26 -9.67
CA ASP A 10 13.72 0.22 -8.46
C ASP A 10 13.79 1.73 -8.37
N ASN A 11 13.85 2.22 -7.11
CA ASN A 11 14.10 3.61 -6.77
C ASN A 11 13.15 4.59 -7.49
N VAL A 12 11.89 4.19 -7.63
CA VAL A 12 10.87 5.00 -8.31
C VAL A 12 10.33 6.10 -7.39
N THR A 13 9.87 7.21 -7.97
CA THR A 13 9.16 8.23 -7.19
C THR A 13 7.79 7.72 -6.75
N ALA A 14 7.26 8.25 -5.65
CA ALA A 14 5.94 7.89 -5.17
C ALA A 14 4.86 8.08 -6.25
N SER A 15 4.90 9.19 -6.99
CA SER A 15 3.93 9.50 -8.05
C SER A 15 4.00 8.51 -9.21
N SER A 16 5.20 8.21 -9.71
CA SER A 16 5.40 7.27 -10.81
C SER A 16 5.04 5.83 -10.42
N GLY A 17 5.45 5.41 -9.21
CA GLY A 17 5.16 4.05 -8.73
C GLY A 17 3.68 3.77 -8.53
N LEU A 18 2.93 4.75 -7.99
CA LEU A 18 1.48 4.65 -7.82
C LEU A 18 0.75 4.68 -9.17
N ALA A 19 1.20 5.53 -10.11
CA ALA A 19 0.67 5.57 -11.47
C ALA A 19 0.88 4.24 -12.19
N ALA A 20 2.08 3.65 -12.06
CA ALA A 20 2.40 2.36 -12.66
C ALA A 20 1.46 1.24 -12.18
N ASP A 21 1.22 1.14 -10.87
CA ASP A 21 0.32 0.14 -10.31
C ASP A 21 -1.12 0.31 -10.83
N GLU A 22 -1.62 1.55 -10.89
CA GLU A 22 -2.99 1.82 -11.36
C GLU A 22 -3.15 1.59 -12.86
N VAL A 23 -2.17 2.00 -13.69
CA VAL A 23 -2.20 1.76 -15.14
C VAL A 23 -2.14 0.25 -15.44
N LEU A 24 -1.20 -0.48 -14.82
CA LEU A 24 -1.13 -1.92 -14.99
C LEU A 24 -2.45 -2.60 -14.62
N ALA A 25 -3.09 -2.17 -13.54
CA ALA A 25 -4.38 -2.70 -13.13
C ALA A 25 -5.49 -2.36 -14.14
N ASN A 26 -5.52 -1.13 -14.67
CA ASN A 26 -6.47 -0.73 -15.70
C ASN A 26 -6.29 -1.54 -17.00
N CYS A 27 -5.06 -1.68 -17.48
CA CYS A 27 -4.74 -2.45 -18.67
C CYS A 27 -5.08 -3.95 -18.50
N SER A 28 -4.79 -4.52 -17.32
CA SER A 28 -5.14 -5.90 -17.00
C SER A 28 -6.65 -6.11 -16.96
N GLY A 29 -7.40 -5.18 -16.38
CA GLY A 29 -8.86 -5.22 -16.35
C GLY A 29 -9.49 -5.09 -17.72
N ALA A 30 -8.96 -4.22 -18.57
CA ALA A 30 -9.33 -4.07 -19.97
C ALA A 30 -8.84 -5.23 -20.87
N ARG A 31 -8.03 -6.16 -20.33
CA ARG A 31 -7.41 -7.29 -21.05
C ARG A 31 -6.47 -6.85 -22.19
N THR A 32 -5.88 -5.68 -22.08
CA THR A 32 -4.88 -5.16 -23.02
C THR A 32 -3.45 -5.48 -22.57
N SER A 33 -3.27 -6.01 -21.36
CA SER A 33 -1.99 -6.40 -20.79
C SER A 33 -2.09 -7.74 -20.07
N LEU A 34 -0.97 -8.44 -19.98
CA LEU A 34 -0.87 -9.69 -19.21
C LEU A 34 -1.03 -9.41 -17.71
N PRO A 35 -1.53 -10.39 -16.93
CA PRO A 35 -1.38 -10.34 -15.49
C PRO A 35 0.08 -10.11 -15.12
N THR A 36 0.34 -9.19 -14.20
CA THR A 36 1.71 -8.73 -13.92
C THR A 36 2.00 -8.76 -12.42
N LEU A 37 3.15 -9.35 -12.08
CA LEU A 37 3.79 -9.21 -10.79
C LEU A 37 4.88 -8.14 -10.91
N ARG A 38 4.74 -7.03 -10.20
CA ARG A 38 5.75 -5.98 -10.13
C ARG A 38 6.39 -5.98 -8.74
N LEU A 39 7.72 -6.11 -8.67
CA LEU A 39 8.51 -6.00 -7.44
C LEU A 39 9.39 -4.75 -7.54
N TYR A 40 9.24 -3.83 -6.57
CA TYR A 40 9.81 -2.50 -6.70
C TYR A 40 10.26 -1.90 -5.35
N THR A 41 11.11 -0.89 -5.44
CA THR A 41 11.46 -0.02 -4.32
C THR A 41 11.15 1.43 -4.66
N TYR A 42 10.83 2.21 -3.64
CA TYR A 42 10.63 3.65 -3.78
C TYR A 42 11.89 4.45 -3.42
N GLN A 43 11.98 5.66 -3.91
CA GLN A 43 12.71 6.73 -3.21
C GLN A 43 12.00 7.00 -1.88
N PRO A 44 12.74 7.44 -0.83
CA PRO A 44 12.11 7.71 0.46
C PRO A 44 10.88 8.62 0.32
N CYS A 45 9.73 8.17 0.81
CA CYS A 45 8.47 8.89 0.72
C CYS A 45 7.49 8.46 1.81
N ALA A 46 6.45 9.27 2.00
CA ALA A 46 5.31 8.95 2.86
C ALA A 46 4.03 8.82 2.03
N LEU A 47 3.25 7.76 2.29
CA LEU A 47 2.01 7.49 1.59
C LEU A 47 0.84 7.42 2.56
N VAL A 48 -0.21 8.21 2.30
CA VAL A 48 -1.48 8.10 3.03
C VAL A 48 -2.48 7.22 2.27
N GLY A 49 -3.41 6.61 3.00
CA GLY A 49 -4.53 5.88 2.40
C GLY A 49 -5.55 6.81 1.74
N ARG A 50 -6.36 6.23 0.84
CA ARG A 50 -7.34 6.94 0.02
C ARG A 50 -8.24 7.91 0.80
N PHE A 51 -8.62 7.53 2.01
CA PHE A 51 -9.66 8.22 2.79
C PHE A 51 -9.10 8.99 3.99
N GLN A 52 -7.76 9.07 4.13
CA GLN A 52 -7.12 9.76 5.25
C GLN A 52 -6.97 11.26 4.95
N THR A 53 -7.04 12.07 5.98
CA THR A 53 -6.66 13.49 5.95
C THR A 53 -5.16 13.56 6.21
N ILE A 54 -4.39 14.00 5.23
CA ILE A 54 -2.92 13.92 5.25
C ILE A 54 -2.30 14.67 6.41
N GLU A 55 -2.88 15.83 6.77
CA GLU A 55 -2.45 16.68 7.89
C GLU A 55 -2.63 16.00 9.26
N ASN A 56 -3.52 15.00 9.36
CA ASN A 56 -3.74 14.25 10.58
C ASN A 56 -2.80 13.06 10.73
N GLU A 57 -2.21 12.62 9.63
CA GLU A 57 -1.44 11.37 9.56
C GLU A 57 0.07 11.60 9.45
N LEU A 58 0.49 12.72 8.85
CA LEU A 58 1.89 13.03 8.57
C LEU A 58 2.35 14.33 9.26
N ASN A 59 3.59 14.31 9.72
CA ASN A 59 4.30 15.51 10.14
C ASN A 59 4.82 16.25 8.90
N LEU A 60 3.96 17.07 8.28
CA LEU A 60 4.26 17.74 7.02
C LEU A 60 5.46 18.67 7.14
N ASN A 61 5.68 19.33 8.28
CA ASN A 61 6.84 20.18 8.50
C ASN A 61 8.13 19.36 8.40
N TYR A 62 8.18 18.24 9.12
CA TYR A 62 9.33 17.33 9.04
C TYR A 62 9.55 16.79 7.61
N CYS A 63 8.47 16.45 6.91
CA CYS A 63 8.56 15.97 5.53
C CYS A 63 9.16 17.05 4.60
N VAL A 64 8.75 18.32 4.73
CA VAL A 64 9.28 19.42 3.93
C VAL A 64 10.75 19.68 4.27
N GLU A 65 11.10 19.80 5.54
CA GLU A 65 12.46 20.07 6.01
C GLU A 65 13.46 18.98 5.59
N ASN A 66 13.00 17.74 5.48
CA ASN A 66 13.85 16.59 5.11
C ASN A 66 13.66 16.11 3.65
N ASN A 67 12.97 16.90 2.81
CA ASN A 67 12.72 16.59 1.41
C ASN A 67 12.07 15.21 1.19
N ILE A 68 11.12 14.84 2.06
CA ILE A 68 10.37 13.58 1.97
C ILE A 68 9.08 13.84 1.18
N PRO A 69 8.97 13.35 -0.07
CA PRO A 69 7.73 13.48 -0.84
C PRO A 69 6.56 12.77 -0.16
N VAL A 70 5.40 13.40 -0.21
CA VAL A 70 4.15 12.81 0.30
C VAL A 70 3.19 12.53 -0.84
N ASN A 71 2.45 11.43 -0.77
CA ASN A 71 1.47 11.09 -1.79
C ASN A 71 0.30 10.29 -1.20
N ARG A 72 -0.73 10.08 -2.00
CA ARG A 72 -1.96 9.36 -1.66
C ARG A 72 -2.14 8.15 -2.56
N ARG A 73 -2.21 6.95 -1.96
CA ARG A 73 -2.49 5.73 -2.70
C ARG A 73 -4.01 5.51 -2.93
N PRO A 74 -4.41 4.77 -3.97
CA PRO A 74 -5.83 4.53 -4.29
C PRO A 74 -6.51 3.55 -3.31
N THR A 75 -5.74 2.79 -2.53
CA THR A 75 -6.23 1.87 -1.51
C THR A 75 -6.45 2.56 -0.17
N GLY A 76 -7.32 2.00 0.67
CA GLY A 76 -7.51 2.44 2.04
C GLY A 76 -6.33 2.10 2.96
N GLY A 77 -6.57 2.15 4.26
CA GLY A 77 -5.59 1.85 5.31
C GLY A 77 -4.85 3.06 5.84
N GLY A 78 -3.94 2.83 6.79
CA GLY A 78 -3.15 3.83 7.50
C GLY A 78 -2.00 4.42 6.67
N ALA A 79 -1.40 5.51 7.17
CA ALA A 79 -0.19 6.08 6.59
C ALA A 79 1.01 5.14 6.76
N ILE A 80 1.91 5.16 5.79
CA ILE A 80 3.14 4.36 5.76
C ILE A 80 4.30 5.18 5.23
N ILE A 81 5.52 4.76 5.59
CA ILE A 81 6.74 5.17 4.90
C ILE A 81 7.10 4.10 3.86
N MET A 82 7.72 4.51 2.78
CA MET A 82 8.31 3.64 1.77
C MET A 82 9.68 4.17 1.38
N GLY A 83 10.57 3.27 1.03
CA GLY A 83 11.94 3.57 0.63
C GLY A 83 12.63 2.34 0.05
N GLN A 84 13.96 2.31 0.16
CA GLN A 84 14.76 1.17 -0.30
C GLN A 84 14.68 -0.04 0.65
N ASP A 85 14.31 0.20 1.90
CA ASP A 85 14.17 -0.81 2.95
C ASP A 85 12.79 -1.48 2.98
N GLN A 86 11.92 -1.11 2.05
CA GLN A 86 10.62 -1.74 1.87
C GLN A 86 10.49 -2.27 0.43
N LEU A 87 10.25 -3.58 0.30
CA LEU A 87 9.93 -4.18 -0.98
C LEU A 87 8.44 -4.01 -1.28
N GLY A 88 8.13 -3.20 -2.28
CA GLY A 88 6.80 -3.12 -2.85
C GLY A 88 6.51 -4.34 -3.70
N VAL A 89 5.36 -4.95 -3.46
CA VAL A 89 4.85 -6.08 -4.23
C VAL A 89 3.50 -5.68 -4.81
N ALA A 90 3.36 -5.60 -6.11
CA ALA A 90 2.08 -5.38 -6.78
C ALA A 90 1.77 -6.57 -7.69
N LEU A 91 0.62 -7.19 -7.46
CA LEU A 91 0.05 -8.20 -8.34
C LEU A 91 -1.20 -7.62 -8.99
N VAL A 92 -1.20 -7.52 -10.30
CA VAL A 92 -2.36 -7.07 -11.08
C VAL A 92 -2.90 -8.20 -11.95
N ILE A 93 -4.20 -8.40 -11.86
CA ILE A 93 -4.91 -9.44 -12.62
C ILE A 93 -6.27 -8.91 -13.10
N PRO A 94 -6.85 -9.49 -14.15
CA PRO A 94 -8.24 -9.22 -14.49
C PRO A 94 -9.16 -9.67 -13.36
N GLY A 95 -10.02 -8.78 -12.87
CA GLY A 95 -11.07 -9.12 -11.92
C GLY A 95 -12.33 -9.65 -12.62
N LYS A 96 -13.27 -10.14 -11.82
CA LYS A 96 -14.60 -10.52 -12.28
C LYS A 96 -15.59 -9.38 -12.06
N SER A 97 -16.61 -9.28 -12.90
CA SER A 97 -17.64 -8.23 -12.77
C SER A 97 -18.46 -8.35 -11.48
N ASP A 98 -18.68 -9.57 -10.99
CA ASP A 98 -19.43 -9.91 -9.77
C ASP A 98 -18.57 -9.86 -8.50
N GLU A 99 -17.31 -9.46 -8.58
CA GLU A 99 -16.41 -9.38 -7.44
C GLU A 99 -16.79 -8.22 -6.53
N THR A 100 -17.27 -8.56 -5.35
CA THR A 100 -17.74 -7.62 -4.33
C THR A 100 -16.72 -7.44 -3.21
N TYR A 101 -16.88 -6.39 -2.40
CA TYR A 101 -16.06 -6.15 -1.21
C TYR A 101 -16.09 -7.31 -0.20
N ALA A 102 -17.13 -8.16 -0.21
CA ALA A 102 -17.18 -9.36 0.63
C ALA A 102 -16.03 -10.35 0.35
N HIS A 103 -15.48 -10.33 -0.85
CA HIS A 103 -14.38 -11.19 -1.26
C HIS A 103 -12.97 -10.60 -1.00
N VAL A 104 -12.86 -9.32 -0.61
CA VAL A 104 -11.58 -8.61 -0.45
C VAL A 104 -10.62 -9.38 0.46
N ARG A 105 -11.07 -9.80 1.64
CA ARG A 105 -10.22 -10.53 2.59
C ARG A 105 -9.74 -11.87 2.03
N LYS A 106 -10.62 -12.60 1.36
CA LYS A 106 -10.27 -13.89 0.72
C LYS A 106 -9.23 -13.69 -0.37
N ARG A 107 -9.38 -12.61 -1.18
CA ARG A 107 -8.42 -12.26 -2.23
C ARG A 107 -7.07 -11.83 -1.66
N MET A 108 -7.07 -11.00 -0.62
CA MET A 108 -5.81 -10.63 0.04
C MET A 108 -5.09 -11.85 0.61
N ALA A 109 -5.79 -12.76 1.29
CA ALA A 109 -5.22 -13.99 1.79
C ALA A 109 -4.69 -14.90 0.67
N GLN A 110 -5.39 -14.96 -0.47
CA GLN A 110 -4.95 -15.72 -1.64
C GLN A 110 -3.70 -15.11 -2.26
N PHE A 111 -3.70 -13.79 -2.52
CA PHE A 111 -2.61 -13.13 -3.23
C PHE A 111 -1.34 -12.98 -2.37
N SER A 112 -1.48 -12.96 -1.06
CA SER A 112 -0.33 -12.96 -0.15
C SER A 112 0.41 -14.31 -0.08
N GLN A 113 -0.16 -15.39 -0.62
CA GLN A 113 0.48 -16.72 -0.60
C GLN A 113 1.84 -16.72 -1.31
N GLY A 114 2.05 -15.88 -2.33
CA GLY A 114 3.35 -15.72 -2.97
C GLY A 114 4.42 -15.17 -2.01
N ILE A 115 4.06 -14.18 -1.19
CA ILE A 115 4.96 -13.62 -0.17
C ILE A 115 5.22 -14.66 0.92
N ILE A 116 4.17 -15.30 1.43
CA ILE A 116 4.25 -16.32 2.48
C ILE A 116 5.13 -17.49 2.02
N SER A 117 4.89 -18.01 0.81
CA SER A 117 5.68 -19.11 0.24
C SER A 117 7.15 -18.73 0.02
N GLY A 118 7.41 -17.50 -0.40
CA GLY A 118 8.78 -17.00 -0.54
C GLY A 118 9.50 -16.93 0.79
N LEU A 119 8.90 -16.28 1.80
CA LEU A 119 9.50 -16.10 3.11
C LEU A 119 9.67 -17.43 3.87
N ALA A 120 8.79 -18.41 3.64
CA ALA A 120 8.94 -19.74 4.20
C ALA A 120 10.25 -20.43 3.78
N THR A 121 10.81 -20.13 2.60
CA THR A 121 12.12 -20.66 2.17
C THR A 121 13.30 -20.10 2.98
N LEU A 122 13.09 -18.99 3.69
CA LEU A 122 14.04 -18.40 4.63
C LEU A 122 13.82 -18.89 6.08
N GLY A 123 12.87 -19.79 6.30
CA GLY A 123 12.48 -20.24 7.64
C GLY A 123 11.56 -19.27 8.38
N ILE A 124 11.03 -18.23 7.71
CA ILE A 124 10.14 -17.24 8.31
C ILE A 124 8.69 -17.75 8.18
N GLU A 125 8.07 -18.09 9.30
CA GLU A 125 6.67 -18.50 9.37
C GLU A 125 5.75 -17.29 9.41
N VAL A 126 5.09 -17.00 8.29
CA VAL A 126 4.24 -15.83 8.11
C VAL A 126 2.77 -16.24 8.08
N GLU A 127 1.95 -15.54 8.85
CA GLU A 127 0.51 -15.72 8.88
C GLU A 127 -0.23 -14.50 8.31
N PHE A 128 -1.29 -14.75 7.52
CA PHE A 128 -2.27 -13.71 7.18
C PHE A 128 -3.20 -13.49 8.36
N ARG A 129 -3.04 -12.39 9.04
CA ARG A 129 -3.81 -12.03 10.23
C ARG A 129 -4.93 -11.04 9.94
N ARG A 130 -5.54 -10.54 10.99
CA ARG A 130 -6.73 -9.70 10.96
C ARG A 130 -6.51 -8.46 10.08
N LYS A 131 -7.53 -8.09 9.34
CA LYS A 131 -7.60 -6.96 8.41
C LYS A 131 -6.74 -7.16 7.17
N ASN A 132 -5.53 -6.64 7.16
CA ASN A 132 -4.70 -6.51 5.97
C ASN A 132 -3.20 -6.59 6.31
N ASP A 133 -2.82 -7.38 7.30
CA ASP A 133 -1.43 -7.54 7.71
C ASP A 133 -0.95 -8.98 7.53
N LEU A 134 0.33 -9.12 7.19
CA LEU A 134 1.10 -10.34 7.38
C LEU A 134 1.91 -10.19 8.66
N GLU A 135 1.90 -11.23 9.49
CA GLU A 135 2.55 -11.22 10.80
C GLU A 135 3.45 -12.43 10.99
N VAL A 136 4.53 -12.23 11.75
CA VAL A 136 5.42 -13.25 12.29
C VAL A 136 5.35 -13.15 13.80
N ASN A 137 4.97 -14.21 14.50
CA ASN A 137 4.83 -14.22 15.96
C ASN A 137 4.01 -13.04 16.53
N GLY A 138 2.96 -12.63 15.81
CA GLY A 138 2.10 -11.51 16.21
C GLY A 138 2.65 -10.12 15.89
N LYS A 139 3.81 -10.01 15.24
CA LYS A 139 4.42 -8.74 14.78
C LYS A 139 4.22 -8.59 13.28
N LYS A 140 3.79 -7.40 12.86
CA LYS A 140 3.59 -7.07 11.46
C LYS A 140 4.91 -7.08 10.69
N ILE A 141 4.95 -7.82 9.58
CA ILE A 141 6.06 -7.84 8.62
C ILE A 141 5.67 -7.21 7.27
N ALA A 142 4.38 -7.20 6.92
CA ALA A 142 3.90 -6.53 5.72
C ALA A 142 2.49 -5.97 5.91
N GLY A 143 2.22 -4.82 5.25
CA GLY A 143 0.88 -4.27 5.09
C GLY A 143 0.35 -4.56 3.69
N LEU A 144 -0.93 -4.90 3.59
CA LEU A 144 -1.58 -5.29 2.33
C LEU A 144 -2.67 -4.30 1.93
N GLY A 145 -2.92 -4.20 0.63
CA GLY A 145 -4.04 -3.44 0.08
C GLY A 145 -4.62 -4.13 -1.15
N LEU A 146 -5.89 -3.91 -1.39
CA LEU A 146 -6.58 -4.35 -2.61
C LEU A 146 -7.39 -3.20 -3.18
N HIS A 147 -7.31 -3.02 -4.49
CA HIS A 147 -8.08 -2.02 -5.21
C HIS A 147 -8.68 -2.65 -6.47
N LYS A 148 -9.94 -2.32 -6.78
CA LYS A 148 -10.60 -2.69 -8.03
C LYS A 148 -10.74 -1.43 -8.88
N THR A 149 -10.20 -1.45 -10.09
CA THR A 149 -10.30 -0.33 -11.00
C THR A 149 -11.64 -0.28 -11.73
N ALA A 150 -11.95 0.84 -12.37
CA ALA A 150 -13.16 1.00 -13.18
C ALA A 150 -13.22 0.01 -14.36
N THR A 151 -12.08 -0.44 -14.86
CA THR A 151 -11.96 -1.45 -15.92
C THR A 151 -12.07 -2.89 -15.40
N ASN A 152 -12.39 -3.09 -14.13
CA ASN A 152 -12.41 -4.38 -13.42
C ASN A 152 -11.02 -5.03 -13.24
N GLY A 153 -9.94 -4.28 -13.31
CA GLY A 153 -8.64 -4.77 -12.88
C GLY A 153 -8.54 -4.86 -11.35
N LEU A 154 -7.92 -5.91 -10.86
CA LEU A 154 -7.60 -6.06 -9.44
C LEU A 154 -6.12 -5.74 -9.23
N LEU A 155 -5.86 -4.78 -8.37
CA LEU A 155 -4.55 -4.46 -7.84
C LEU A 155 -4.46 -4.95 -6.39
N PHE A 156 -3.67 -5.99 -6.16
CA PHE A 156 -3.17 -6.33 -4.83
C PHE A 156 -1.80 -5.71 -4.68
N HIS A 157 -1.56 -5.03 -3.57
CA HIS A 157 -0.23 -4.57 -3.25
C HIS A 157 0.14 -4.88 -1.79
N ALA A 158 1.44 -5.04 -1.56
CA ALA A 158 2.01 -5.20 -0.24
C ALA A 158 3.25 -4.31 -0.08
N SER A 159 3.45 -3.84 1.15
CA SER A 159 4.69 -3.22 1.60
C SER A 159 5.36 -4.20 2.56
N LEU A 160 6.34 -4.96 2.06
CA LEU A 160 7.13 -5.91 2.84
C LEU A 160 8.29 -5.17 3.52
N LEU A 161 8.35 -5.22 4.84
CA LEU A 161 9.40 -4.61 5.63
C LEU A 161 10.68 -5.47 5.53
N VAL A 162 11.65 -5.02 4.73
CA VAL A 162 12.97 -5.65 4.62
C VAL A 162 13.80 -5.23 5.81
N ASP A 163 13.86 -3.92 6.05
CA ASP A 163 14.34 -3.28 7.25
C ASP A 163 13.44 -2.09 7.62
N LEU A 164 13.64 -1.49 8.79
CA LEU A 164 12.83 -0.38 9.25
C LEU A 164 13.62 0.54 10.20
N ASP A 165 13.84 1.77 9.76
CA ASP A 165 14.27 2.86 10.61
C ASP A 165 13.06 3.38 11.40
N VAL A 166 12.88 2.88 12.63
CA VAL A 166 11.75 3.23 13.50
C VAL A 166 11.78 4.72 13.89
N PRO A 167 12.94 5.32 14.30
CA PRO A 167 13.03 6.75 14.53
C PRO A 167 12.59 7.59 13.34
N PHE A 168 13.05 7.28 12.14
CA PHE A 168 12.64 7.97 10.91
C PHE A 168 11.12 7.86 10.70
N MET A 169 10.57 6.65 10.81
CA MET A 169 9.13 6.42 10.67
C MET A 169 8.31 7.25 11.65
N LEU A 170 8.72 7.33 12.92
CA LEU A 170 8.01 8.08 13.95
C LEU A 170 8.12 9.60 13.75
N ASN A 171 9.19 10.10 13.14
CA ASN A 171 9.32 11.51 12.77
C ASN A 171 8.40 11.89 11.60
N VAL A 172 8.22 10.98 10.63
CA VAL A 172 7.37 11.18 9.44
C VAL A 172 5.89 11.02 9.75
N LEU A 173 5.54 9.94 10.47
CA LEU A 173 4.15 9.66 10.81
C LEU A 173 3.74 10.48 12.05
N LYS A 174 2.59 11.14 11.96
CA LYS A 174 2.06 11.89 13.09
C LYS A 174 1.56 10.92 14.16
N THR A 175 2.32 10.82 15.23
CA THR A 175 1.95 10.03 16.39
C THR A 175 1.25 10.92 17.42
N PRO A 176 0.39 10.38 18.28
CA PRO A 176 -0.27 11.16 19.34
C PRO A 176 0.69 11.63 20.44
N PHE A 177 1.99 11.45 20.27
CA PHE A 177 3.01 11.76 21.28
C PHE A 177 3.75 13.06 20.93
N GLU A 178 3.89 13.94 21.91
CA GLU A 178 4.59 15.24 21.76
C GLU A 178 6.11 15.09 21.56
N LYS A 179 6.69 13.97 22.00
CA LYS A 179 8.11 13.65 21.85
C LYS A 179 8.28 12.16 21.56
N ILE A 180 9.16 11.84 20.62
CA ILE A 180 9.58 10.46 20.36
C ILE A 180 10.54 10.07 21.48
N SER A 181 10.17 9.08 22.27
CA SER A 181 10.99 8.51 23.33
C SER A 181 11.35 7.05 23.03
N ASP A 182 12.30 6.52 23.80
CA ASP A 182 12.67 5.09 23.71
C ASP A 182 11.48 4.16 23.91
N LYS A 183 10.46 4.60 24.64
CA LYS A 183 9.23 3.85 24.86
C LYS A 183 8.39 3.73 23.60
N GLU A 184 8.24 4.78 22.80
CA GLU A 184 7.52 4.74 21.53
C GLU A 184 8.27 3.87 20.51
N ILE A 185 9.60 3.98 20.45
CA ILE A 185 10.46 3.13 19.61
C ILE A 185 10.30 1.66 20.01
N SER A 186 10.34 1.36 21.31
CA SER A 186 10.11 0.01 21.84
C SER A 186 8.72 -0.52 21.45
N THR A 187 7.67 0.30 21.65
CA THR A 187 6.29 -0.08 21.34
C THR A 187 6.09 -0.43 19.86
N VAL A 188 6.72 0.31 18.92
CA VAL A 188 6.69 -0.02 17.50
C VAL A 188 7.45 -1.31 17.23
N SER A 189 8.65 -1.44 17.81
CA SER A 189 9.49 -2.65 17.66
C SER A 189 8.85 -3.91 18.24
N GLU A 190 7.97 -3.78 19.22
CA GLU A 190 7.17 -4.89 19.77
C GLU A 190 6.04 -5.32 18.83
N ARG A 191 5.55 -4.43 17.96
CA ARG A 191 4.41 -4.66 17.06
C ARG A 191 4.81 -4.91 15.62
N THR A 192 6.06 -4.63 15.27
CA THR A 192 6.58 -4.79 13.92
C THR A 192 7.87 -5.60 13.91
N THR A 193 8.08 -6.34 12.84
CA THR A 193 9.35 -6.99 12.55
C THR A 193 9.73 -6.77 11.09
N THR A 194 10.92 -7.17 10.70
CA THR A 194 11.44 -7.03 9.34
C THR A 194 12.06 -8.34 8.89
N VAL A 195 12.22 -8.54 7.58
CA VAL A 195 12.86 -9.74 7.06
C VAL A 195 14.25 -9.93 7.66
N LEU A 196 15.05 -8.83 7.73
CA LEU A 196 16.40 -8.89 8.27
C LEU A 196 16.48 -9.19 9.77
N ARG A 197 15.40 -8.93 10.53
CA ARG A 197 15.33 -9.30 11.96
C ARG A 197 14.93 -10.75 12.19
N GLU A 198 14.30 -11.37 11.21
CA GLU A 198 13.83 -12.77 11.32
C GLU A 198 14.85 -13.79 10.77
N ILE A 199 15.95 -13.32 10.18
CA ILE A 199 17.01 -14.18 9.63
C ILE A 199 18.37 -13.82 10.21
N ASP A 200 19.24 -14.80 10.36
CA ASP A 200 20.63 -14.62 10.87
C ASP A 200 21.65 -14.35 9.74
N THR A 201 21.20 -14.16 8.52
CA THR A 201 22.03 -14.00 7.33
C THR A 201 21.82 -12.64 6.68
N ASN A 202 22.87 -12.11 6.06
CA ASN A 202 22.73 -10.94 5.21
C ASN A 202 21.95 -11.32 3.93
N LEU A 203 20.92 -10.55 3.65
CA LEU A 203 20.09 -10.71 2.46
C LEU A 203 19.94 -9.35 1.78
N ASN A 204 20.34 -9.25 0.54
CA ASN A 204 20.12 -8.03 -0.22
C ASN A 204 18.75 -8.04 -0.92
N ILE A 205 18.30 -6.85 -1.36
CA ILE A 205 16.99 -6.66 -1.94
C ILE A 205 16.77 -7.48 -3.24
N ASN A 206 17.82 -7.75 -4.02
CA ASN A 206 17.69 -8.53 -5.25
C ASN A 206 17.50 -10.03 -4.95
N GLU A 207 18.18 -10.54 -3.93
CA GLU A 207 18.00 -11.91 -3.45
C GLU A 207 16.59 -12.09 -2.90
N LEU A 208 16.13 -11.18 -2.05
CA LEU A 208 14.76 -11.21 -1.53
C LEU A 208 13.73 -11.16 -2.67
N ARG A 209 13.94 -10.31 -3.67
CA ARG A 209 13.08 -10.23 -4.84
C ARG A 209 12.98 -11.54 -5.59
N THR A 210 14.10 -12.24 -5.77
CA THR A 210 14.13 -13.57 -6.38
C THR A 210 13.36 -14.60 -5.55
N ILE A 211 13.50 -14.54 -4.24
CA ILE A 211 12.77 -15.41 -3.30
C ILE A 211 11.25 -15.15 -3.41
N ILE A 212 10.82 -13.90 -3.40
CA ILE A 212 9.41 -13.55 -3.53
C ILE A 212 8.85 -13.95 -4.90
N LEU A 213 9.59 -13.70 -6.00
CA LEU A 213 9.21 -14.13 -7.35
C LEU A 213 8.99 -15.66 -7.40
N ASN A 214 9.91 -16.44 -6.85
CA ASN A 214 9.79 -17.89 -6.79
C ASN A 214 8.63 -18.32 -5.87
N GLY A 215 8.39 -17.59 -4.78
CA GLY A 215 7.22 -17.79 -3.93
C GLY A 215 5.90 -17.66 -4.70
N TYR A 216 5.77 -16.65 -5.58
CA TYR A 216 4.62 -16.51 -6.47
C TYR A 216 4.53 -17.63 -7.50
N ARG A 217 5.64 -18.03 -8.12
CA ARG A 217 5.67 -19.19 -9.04
C ARG A 217 5.15 -20.45 -8.37
N ASN A 218 5.63 -20.71 -7.17
CA ASN A 218 5.25 -21.90 -6.40
C ASN A 218 3.80 -21.86 -5.92
N ALA A 219 3.36 -20.75 -5.33
CA ALA A 219 2.03 -20.63 -4.76
C ALA A 219 0.92 -20.67 -5.82
N PHE A 220 1.17 -20.15 -7.01
CA PHE A 220 0.17 -20.05 -8.08
C PHE A 220 0.36 -21.05 -9.20
N GLN A 221 1.47 -21.83 -9.21
CA GLN A 221 1.81 -22.77 -10.28
C GLN A 221 1.78 -22.09 -11.66
N MET A 222 2.31 -20.86 -11.74
CA MET A 222 2.26 -20.01 -12.93
C MET A 222 3.64 -19.87 -13.56
N ASP A 223 3.65 -19.82 -14.88
CA ASP A 223 4.81 -19.37 -15.64
C ASP A 223 4.88 -17.84 -15.55
N ILE A 224 5.89 -17.32 -14.83
CA ILE A 224 6.11 -15.89 -14.64
C ILE A 224 7.41 -15.54 -15.38
N GLN A 225 7.28 -14.82 -16.47
CA GLN A 225 8.40 -14.42 -17.34
C GLN A 225 8.80 -12.97 -17.07
N GLU A 226 10.10 -12.70 -17.13
CA GLU A 226 10.62 -11.34 -17.05
C GLU A 226 10.17 -10.52 -18.26
N GLY A 227 9.86 -9.25 -18.02
CA GLY A 227 9.44 -8.31 -19.05
C GLY A 227 9.42 -6.89 -18.53
N ASP A 228 9.25 -5.95 -19.43
CA ASP A 228 9.22 -4.52 -19.17
C ASP A 228 7.82 -3.94 -19.41
N PHE A 229 7.67 -2.66 -19.04
CA PHE A 229 6.51 -1.88 -19.47
C PHE A 229 6.48 -1.75 -21.00
N THR A 230 5.32 -1.87 -21.58
CA THR A 230 5.15 -1.54 -23.01
C THR A 230 5.21 -0.02 -23.20
N LYS A 231 5.43 0.42 -24.44
CA LYS A 231 5.45 1.85 -24.78
C LYS A 231 4.13 2.53 -24.39
N SER A 232 3.00 1.89 -24.69
CA SER A 232 1.67 2.41 -24.32
C SER A 232 1.50 2.53 -22.82
N GLU A 233 1.93 1.52 -22.03
CA GLU A 233 1.87 1.57 -20.58
C GLU A 233 2.73 2.72 -20.03
N LEU A 234 3.93 2.96 -20.57
CA LEU A 234 4.79 4.07 -20.16
C LEU A 234 4.15 5.44 -20.45
N GLU A 235 3.53 5.59 -21.61
CA GLU A 235 2.80 6.81 -21.99
C GLU A 235 1.62 7.06 -21.04
N GLU A 236 0.83 6.03 -20.75
CA GLU A 236 -0.30 6.11 -19.80
C GLU A 236 0.16 6.37 -18.36
N ILE A 237 1.26 5.74 -17.91
CA ILE A 237 1.86 5.99 -16.60
C ILE A 237 2.27 7.45 -16.47
N HIS A 238 2.96 7.99 -17.46
CA HIS A 238 3.40 9.38 -17.46
C HIS A 238 2.21 10.35 -17.42
N GLN A 239 1.17 10.07 -18.22
CA GLN A 239 -0.04 10.89 -18.23
C GLN A 239 -0.78 10.83 -16.89
N LEU A 240 -1.01 9.63 -16.34
CA LEU A 240 -1.70 9.47 -15.05
C LEU A 240 -0.88 10.05 -13.89
N GLU A 241 0.44 9.91 -13.92
CA GLU A 241 1.32 10.54 -12.94
C GLU A 241 1.10 12.06 -12.91
N LYS A 242 1.08 12.70 -14.08
CA LYS A 242 0.88 14.13 -14.22
C LYS A 242 -0.53 14.55 -13.78
N ASP A 243 -1.56 13.86 -14.25
CA ASP A 243 -2.95 14.29 -14.09
C ASP A 243 -3.52 13.96 -12.69
N LYS A 244 -2.91 13.01 -11.98
CA LYS A 244 -3.41 12.57 -10.68
C LYS A 244 -2.35 12.62 -9.58
N TYR A 245 -1.28 11.87 -9.72
CA TYR A 245 -0.34 11.64 -8.61
C TYR A 245 0.63 12.78 -8.37
N ARG A 246 0.68 13.77 -9.27
CA ARG A 246 1.33 15.08 -9.05
C ARG A 246 0.34 16.21 -8.80
N ASP A 247 -0.97 15.95 -8.91
CA ASP A 247 -1.98 16.96 -8.62
C ASP A 247 -2.20 17.09 -7.10
N SER A 248 -2.00 18.30 -6.59
CA SER A 248 -2.23 18.64 -5.19
C SER A 248 -3.69 18.37 -4.75
N LYS A 249 -4.66 18.47 -5.64
CA LYS A 249 -6.07 18.16 -5.35
C LYS A 249 -6.28 16.71 -5.01
N TRP A 250 -5.50 15.79 -5.63
CA TRP A 250 -5.52 14.39 -5.26
C TRP A 250 -4.76 14.13 -3.97
N ILE A 251 -3.53 14.66 -3.87
CA ILE A 251 -2.63 14.38 -2.73
C ILE A 251 -3.25 14.91 -1.43
N PHE A 252 -3.66 16.18 -1.43
CA PHE A 252 -4.18 16.89 -0.27
C PHE A 252 -5.71 16.96 -0.26
N GLN A 253 -6.40 16.02 -0.99
CA GLN A 253 -7.84 16.01 -0.90
C GLN A 253 -8.28 15.97 0.56
N THR A 254 -9.05 16.95 0.98
CA THR A 254 -9.58 17.01 2.32
C THR A 254 -11.01 16.53 2.31
N THR A 255 -11.39 15.82 3.35
CA THR A 255 -12.79 15.65 3.73
C THR A 255 -13.23 16.77 4.68
N ASP A 256 -12.41 17.82 4.79
CA ASP A 256 -12.74 18.98 5.62
C ASP A 256 -13.88 19.75 4.98
N VAL A 257 -15.02 19.63 5.63
CA VAL A 257 -16.21 20.40 5.34
C VAL A 257 -16.18 21.55 6.31
N LEU A 258 -15.75 22.71 5.82
CA LEU A 258 -15.60 23.93 6.65
C LEU A 258 -16.90 24.32 7.36
N ASP A 259 -18.05 23.93 6.79
CA ASP A 259 -19.41 24.20 7.27
C ASP A 259 -20.08 22.97 7.89
N ALA A 260 -19.30 21.95 8.35
CA ALA A 260 -19.88 20.78 8.98
C ALA A 260 -20.71 21.17 10.22
N THR A 261 -21.99 20.85 10.16
CA THR A 261 -22.95 21.10 11.26
C THR A 261 -22.79 20.05 12.36
N GLY A 262 -22.29 18.86 12.01
CA GLY A 262 -21.98 17.77 12.94
C GLY A 262 -20.76 17.00 12.50
N LYS A 263 -19.97 16.54 13.48
CA LYS A 263 -18.78 15.73 13.29
C LYS A 263 -18.73 14.66 14.37
N ASP A 264 -18.39 13.44 13.96
CA ASP A 264 -18.11 12.36 14.92
C ASP A 264 -17.00 11.44 14.38
N ILE A 265 -16.20 10.88 15.29
CA ILE A 265 -15.12 9.95 14.99
C ILE A 265 -15.36 8.67 15.75
N VAL A 266 -15.61 7.58 15.02
CA VAL A 266 -15.97 6.29 15.60
C VAL A 266 -14.93 5.24 15.23
N LYS A 267 -14.46 4.50 16.24
CA LYS A 267 -13.64 3.32 16.02
C LYS A 267 -14.53 2.12 15.70
N THR A 268 -14.43 1.60 14.49
CA THR A 268 -15.19 0.45 14.01
C THR A 268 -14.32 -0.80 13.88
N ARG A 269 -14.94 -1.95 13.59
CA ARG A 269 -14.21 -3.17 13.22
C ARG A 269 -13.40 -3.00 11.93
N GLY A 270 -13.81 -2.11 11.02
CA GLY A 270 -13.13 -1.81 9.75
C GLY A 270 -11.99 -0.80 9.88
N GLY A 271 -11.91 -0.06 10.97
CA GLY A 271 -10.94 1.02 11.19
C GLY A 271 -11.57 2.25 11.83
N LEU A 272 -10.86 3.35 11.79
CA LEU A 272 -11.36 4.65 12.24
C LEU A 272 -12.27 5.24 11.17
N LEU A 273 -13.44 5.71 11.55
CA LEU A 273 -14.42 6.36 10.70
C LEU A 273 -14.60 7.81 11.18
N ASP A 274 -14.24 8.78 10.33
CA ASP A 274 -14.50 10.22 10.55
C ASP A 274 -15.70 10.60 9.67
N VAL A 275 -16.82 10.96 10.29
CA VAL A 275 -18.05 11.35 9.60
C VAL A 275 -18.33 12.81 9.85
N ARG A 276 -18.60 13.56 8.78
CA ARG A 276 -19.00 14.97 8.85
C ARG A 276 -20.27 15.18 8.05
N ILE A 277 -21.22 15.90 8.62
CA ILE A 277 -22.48 16.19 7.98
C ILE A 277 -22.72 17.71 7.90
N VAL A 278 -23.35 18.11 6.82
CA VAL A 278 -23.90 19.46 6.66
C VAL A 278 -25.42 19.34 6.67
N LEU A 279 -26.06 20.06 7.56
CA LEU A 279 -27.51 20.12 7.63
C LEU A 279 -28.06 21.35 6.92
N ALA A 280 -29.20 21.18 6.25
CA ALA A 280 -30.06 22.26 5.78
C ALA A 280 -31.39 22.14 6.53
N GLY A 281 -31.54 22.89 7.62
CA GLY A 281 -32.63 22.72 8.58
C GLY A 281 -32.54 21.34 9.26
N LYS A 282 -33.56 20.50 9.06
CA LYS A 282 -33.63 19.13 9.61
C LYS A 282 -33.18 18.05 8.61
N MET A 283 -32.71 18.43 7.42
CA MET A 283 -32.29 17.47 6.39
C MET A 283 -30.76 17.47 6.25
N ILE A 284 -30.19 16.29 5.98
CA ILE A 284 -28.79 16.17 5.61
C ILE A 284 -28.62 16.67 4.18
N LYS A 285 -27.89 17.80 4.02
CA LYS A 285 -27.55 18.36 2.72
C LYS A 285 -26.40 17.57 2.07
N SER A 286 -25.41 17.20 2.88
CA SER A 286 -24.27 16.37 2.44
C SER A 286 -23.67 15.62 3.62
N ALA A 287 -23.09 14.46 3.34
CA ALA A 287 -22.33 13.68 4.31
C ALA A 287 -20.97 13.30 3.71
N TYR A 288 -19.95 13.41 4.53
CA TYR A 288 -18.57 13.08 4.15
C TYR A 288 -18.05 12.01 5.11
N ILE A 289 -17.39 11.02 4.55
CA ILE A 289 -16.85 9.89 5.29
C ILE A 289 -15.37 9.76 4.96
N GLY A 290 -14.54 9.92 5.98
CA GLY A 290 -13.10 9.75 5.90
C GLY A 290 -12.58 8.79 6.98
N GLY A 291 -11.29 8.54 7.01
CA GLY A 291 -10.64 7.77 8.06
C GLY A 291 -9.69 6.69 7.57
N GLY A 292 -9.29 5.81 8.51
CA GLY A 292 -8.35 4.71 8.25
C GLY A 292 -9.06 3.36 8.08
N PHE A 293 -10.04 3.28 7.22
CA PHE A 293 -10.77 2.05 6.92
C PHE A 293 -10.36 1.45 5.57
N PHE A 294 -10.69 0.16 5.35
CA PHE A 294 -10.32 -0.65 4.18
C PHE A 294 -11.52 -0.91 3.27
#